data_e88311dd647295d3b1b33b3dbdcbf916
#
_entry.id   e88311dd647295d3b1b33b3dbdcbf916
#
_cell.length_a   1.000
_cell.length_b   1.000
_cell.length_c   1.000
_cell.angle_alpha   90.00
_cell.angle_beta   90.00
_cell.angle_gamma   90.00
#
_symmetry.space_group_name_H-M   'P 1'
#
loop_
_entity.id
_entity.type
_entity.pdbx_description
1 polymer ?
#
loop_
_entity_poly.entity_id
_entity_poly.type
_entity_poly.pdbx_seq_one_letter_code
_entity_poly.pdbx_strand_id
1 'polypeptide(L)'
;PYVELADLENCAGLALGSPTRFGNMAAPLKYFIDGSSAQWLSGALAGKPACVFTSTGSLHGGQESTLLSMMLPLLHHGMLLLGLPYSEPALMTTGSGGSPYGATHWSGIAGDKNISEDTRALAIAKGNSLAATSTPCNGRR
;
A
#
# COMPACT_ATOMS: atom_id res chain seq x y z
N PRO A 1 -15.01 -13.39 -0.69
CA PRO A 1 -13.96 -14.09 -1.42
C PRO A 1 -12.59 -13.88 -0.75
N TYR A 2 -11.75 -14.88 -0.79
CA TYR A 2 -10.35 -14.76 -0.39
C TYR A 2 -9.49 -14.46 -1.62
N VAL A 3 -8.39 -13.72 -1.41
CA VAL A 3 -7.40 -13.47 -2.46
C VAL A 3 -6.65 -14.77 -2.80
N GLU A 4 -6.43 -15.01 -4.09
CA GLU A 4 -5.67 -16.13 -4.61
C GLU A 4 -4.43 -15.63 -5.37
N LEU A 5 -3.44 -16.49 -5.56
CA LEU A 5 -2.23 -16.13 -6.31
C LEU A 5 -2.51 -15.74 -7.77
N ALA A 6 -3.55 -16.30 -8.36
CA ALA A 6 -4.01 -15.92 -9.69
C ALA A 6 -4.49 -14.46 -9.78
N ASP A 7 -4.97 -13.89 -8.67
CA ASP A 7 -5.37 -12.47 -8.65
C ASP A 7 -4.17 -11.55 -8.86
N LEU A 8 -2.98 -11.94 -8.39
CA LEU A 8 -1.74 -11.20 -8.64
C LEU A 8 -1.38 -11.18 -10.12
N GLU A 9 -1.59 -12.30 -10.83
CA GLU A 9 -1.31 -12.39 -12.27
C GLU A 9 -2.25 -11.50 -13.07
N ASN A 10 -3.52 -11.47 -12.69
CA ASN A 10 -4.59 -10.80 -13.42
C ASN A 10 -4.78 -9.33 -13.06
N CYS A 11 -4.19 -8.84 -11.96
CA CYS A 11 -4.36 -7.44 -11.57
C CYS A 11 -3.63 -6.47 -12.52
N ALA A 12 -4.22 -5.30 -12.74
CA ALA A 12 -3.56 -4.20 -13.47
C ALA A 12 -2.67 -3.34 -12.56
N GLY A 13 -2.86 -3.43 -11.25
CA GLY A 13 -2.09 -2.76 -10.20
C GLY A 13 -2.48 -3.30 -8.84
N LEU A 14 -1.68 -3.07 -7.82
CA LEU A 14 -1.85 -3.66 -6.49
C LEU A 14 -1.87 -2.59 -5.39
N ALA A 15 -2.94 -2.57 -4.60
CA ALA A 15 -2.97 -1.86 -3.32
C ALA A 15 -2.79 -2.88 -2.19
N LEU A 16 -1.63 -2.88 -1.54
CA LEU A 16 -1.30 -3.81 -0.48
C LEU A 16 -1.49 -3.17 0.90
N GLY A 17 -2.36 -3.73 1.72
CA GLY A 17 -2.68 -3.20 3.03
C GLY A 17 -2.54 -4.21 4.16
N SER A 18 -2.04 -3.76 5.30
CA SER A 18 -1.92 -4.57 6.51
C SER A 18 -2.01 -3.70 7.75
N PRO A 19 -2.59 -4.19 8.86
CA PRO A 19 -2.34 -3.59 10.15
C PRO A 19 -0.86 -3.77 10.51
N THR A 20 -0.31 -2.84 11.30
CA THR A 20 1.05 -3.04 11.84
C THR A 20 1.10 -4.22 12.81
N ARG A 21 2.17 -4.97 12.74
CA ARG A 21 2.56 -5.97 13.75
C ARG A 21 4.05 -5.79 14.02
N PHE A 22 4.36 -5.12 15.14
CA PHE A 22 5.75 -4.81 15.53
C PHE A 22 6.53 -4.06 14.43
N GLY A 23 5.88 -3.08 13.76
CA GLY A 23 6.50 -2.29 12.69
C GLY A 23 6.59 -3.00 11.34
N ASN A 24 5.91 -4.14 11.18
CA ASN A 24 5.87 -4.93 9.96
C ASN A 24 4.43 -5.31 9.60
N MET A 25 4.24 -5.93 8.42
CA MET A 25 2.94 -6.47 8.03
C MET A 25 2.52 -7.65 8.90
N ALA A 26 1.23 -7.93 8.95
CA ALA A 26 0.70 -9.09 9.66
C ALA A 26 1.12 -10.40 8.97
N ALA A 27 1.37 -11.44 9.80
CA ALA A 27 1.84 -12.74 9.33
C ALA A 27 1.00 -13.38 8.20
N PRO A 28 -0.35 -13.30 8.19
CA PRO A 28 -1.13 -13.86 7.09
C PRO A 28 -0.83 -13.20 5.73
N LEU A 29 -0.59 -11.87 5.70
CA LEU A 29 -0.21 -11.18 4.47
C LEU A 29 1.18 -11.60 4.02
N LYS A 30 2.14 -11.68 4.95
CA LYS A 30 3.49 -12.15 4.64
C LYS A 30 3.47 -13.58 4.12
N TYR A 31 2.68 -14.46 4.72
CA TYR A 31 2.51 -15.84 4.26
C TYR A 31 1.97 -15.92 2.82
N PHE A 32 0.98 -15.08 2.48
CA PHE A 32 0.46 -14.99 1.12
C PHE A 32 1.54 -14.56 0.13
N ILE A 33 2.31 -13.52 0.47
CA ILE A 33 3.41 -13.02 -0.37
C ILE A 33 4.50 -14.09 -0.53
N ASP A 34 4.87 -14.80 0.55
CA ASP A 34 5.88 -15.87 0.49
C ASP A 34 5.45 -17.02 -0.41
N GLY A 35 4.13 -17.25 -0.56
CA GLY A 35 3.58 -18.23 -1.49
C GLY A 35 3.69 -17.84 -2.97
N SER A 36 4.06 -16.61 -3.31
CA SER A 36 4.03 -16.08 -4.69
C SER A 36 5.29 -16.32 -5.51
N SER A 37 6.11 -17.32 -5.15
CA SER A 37 7.40 -17.61 -5.82
C SER A 37 7.25 -17.89 -7.32
N ALA A 38 6.16 -18.56 -7.74
CA ALA A 38 5.91 -18.84 -9.14
C ALA A 38 5.62 -17.56 -9.95
N GLN A 39 4.83 -16.64 -9.36
CA GLN A 39 4.50 -15.34 -9.96
C GLN A 39 5.74 -14.45 -10.04
N TRP A 40 6.63 -14.54 -9.05
CA TRP A 40 7.91 -13.84 -9.06
C TRP A 40 8.81 -14.35 -10.18
N LEU A 41 8.99 -15.67 -10.31
CA LEU A 41 9.82 -16.29 -11.35
C LEU A 41 9.30 -16.00 -12.76
N SER A 42 8.00 -15.95 -12.96
CA SER A 42 7.37 -15.62 -14.24
C SER A 42 7.39 -14.13 -14.58
N GLY A 43 7.71 -13.26 -13.60
CA GLY A 43 7.65 -11.80 -13.75
C GLY A 43 6.21 -11.26 -13.86
N ALA A 44 5.22 -11.97 -13.33
CA ALA A 44 3.81 -11.64 -13.47
C ALA A 44 3.43 -10.24 -12.99
N LEU A 45 4.17 -9.69 -12.02
CA LEU A 45 3.94 -8.36 -11.45
C LEU A 45 4.92 -7.29 -11.97
N ALA A 46 5.93 -7.67 -12.76
CA ALA A 46 6.97 -6.75 -13.21
C ALA A 46 6.38 -5.58 -14.00
N GLY A 47 6.75 -4.35 -13.63
CA GLY A 47 6.26 -3.11 -14.25
C GLY A 47 4.84 -2.70 -13.89
N LYS A 48 4.08 -3.51 -13.13
CA LYS A 48 2.75 -3.11 -12.65
C LYS A 48 2.88 -2.12 -11.48
N PRO A 49 2.00 -1.10 -11.39
CA PRO A 49 2.03 -0.16 -10.30
C PRO A 49 1.54 -0.78 -8.99
N ALA A 50 2.14 -0.36 -7.88
CA ALA A 50 1.71 -0.78 -6.56
C ALA A 50 1.75 0.37 -5.55
N CYS A 51 0.87 0.31 -4.57
CA CYS A 51 0.90 1.18 -3.41
C CYS A 51 0.63 0.40 -2.12
N VAL A 52 1.01 0.98 -0.99
CA VAL A 52 0.85 0.36 0.32
C VAL A 52 0.07 1.28 1.27
N PHE A 53 -0.66 0.68 2.23
CA PHE A 53 -1.37 1.40 3.28
C PHE A 53 -1.41 0.58 4.57
N THR A 54 -1.55 1.24 5.71
CA THR A 54 -1.55 0.57 7.02
C THR A 54 -2.48 1.24 8.02
N SER A 55 -2.75 0.54 9.12
CA SER A 55 -3.39 1.09 10.31
C SER A 55 -2.61 0.69 11.55
N THR A 56 -2.51 1.61 12.52
CA THR A 56 -1.72 1.44 13.74
C THR A 56 -2.51 1.88 14.98
N GLY A 57 -2.27 1.24 16.12
CA GLY A 57 -2.90 1.61 17.40
C GLY A 57 -2.34 2.89 18.00
N SER A 58 -1.12 3.30 17.64
CA SER A 58 -0.51 4.56 18.10
C SER A 58 0.09 5.32 16.91
N LEU A 59 0.18 6.65 17.04
CA LEU A 59 0.61 7.53 15.95
C LEU A 59 2.03 7.20 15.45
N HIS A 60 2.93 6.90 16.37
CA HIS A 60 4.33 6.53 16.09
C HIS A 60 4.62 5.03 16.22
N GLY A 61 3.58 4.20 16.25
CA GLY A 61 3.68 2.74 16.45
C GLY A 61 4.01 1.93 15.21
N GLY A 62 4.77 2.49 14.26
CA GLY A 62 5.25 1.77 13.10
C GLY A 62 4.49 2.06 11.81
N GLN A 63 3.90 3.25 11.64
CA GLN A 63 3.23 3.62 10.39
C GLN A 63 4.20 3.54 9.21
N GLU A 64 5.31 4.29 9.24
CA GLU A 64 6.27 4.30 8.14
C GLU A 64 7.01 2.96 7.98
N SER A 65 7.46 2.36 9.10
CA SER A 65 8.21 1.10 9.02
C SER A 65 7.38 -0.04 8.42
N THR A 66 6.08 -0.11 8.74
CA THR A 66 5.17 -1.10 8.14
C THR A 66 5.01 -0.87 6.64
N LEU A 67 4.80 0.38 6.21
CA LEU A 67 4.72 0.72 4.77
C LEU A 67 6.00 0.32 4.05
N LEU A 68 7.17 0.74 4.56
CA LEU A 68 8.46 0.44 3.96
C LEU A 68 8.74 -1.06 3.91
N SER A 69 8.38 -1.81 4.96
CA SER A 69 8.54 -3.27 4.97
C SER A 69 7.67 -3.98 3.91
N MET A 70 6.45 -3.46 3.66
CA MET A 70 5.59 -3.98 2.59
C MET A 70 6.11 -3.65 1.18
N MET A 71 6.84 -2.55 1.02
CA MET A 71 7.42 -2.17 -0.28
C MET A 71 8.53 -3.12 -0.72
N LEU A 72 9.30 -3.69 0.21
CA LEU A 72 10.44 -4.54 -0.13
C LEU A 72 10.04 -5.74 -1.01
N PRO A 73 9.07 -6.59 -0.65
CA PRO A 73 8.65 -7.70 -1.51
C PRO A 73 8.07 -7.22 -2.84
N LEU A 74 7.40 -6.06 -2.89
CA LEU A 74 6.88 -5.51 -4.14
C LEU A 74 8.01 -5.09 -5.09
N LEU A 75 9.09 -4.52 -4.56
CA LEU A 75 10.32 -4.26 -5.32
C LEU A 75 10.95 -5.53 -5.85
N HIS A 76 10.99 -6.60 -5.05
CA HIS A 76 11.48 -7.90 -5.50
C HIS A 76 10.64 -8.50 -6.64
N HIS A 77 9.34 -8.21 -6.67
CA HIS A 77 8.46 -8.54 -7.78
C HIS A 77 8.62 -7.63 -9.01
N GLY A 78 9.48 -6.59 -8.94
CA GLY A 78 9.70 -5.65 -10.03
C GLY A 78 8.57 -4.64 -10.23
N MET A 79 7.75 -4.39 -9.21
CA MET A 79 6.64 -3.44 -9.28
C MET A 79 7.10 -1.98 -9.21
N LEU A 80 6.30 -1.08 -9.78
CA LEU A 80 6.49 0.36 -9.73
C LEU A 80 5.80 0.92 -8.48
N LEU A 81 6.58 1.32 -7.48
CA LEU A 81 6.02 1.84 -6.23
C LEU A 81 5.54 3.28 -6.38
N LEU A 82 4.30 3.53 -5.98
CA LEU A 82 3.68 4.84 -5.98
C LEU A 82 3.71 5.42 -4.55
N GLY A 83 4.29 6.59 -4.40
CA GLY A 83 4.23 7.40 -3.18
C GLY A 83 3.02 8.35 -3.14
N LEU A 84 2.92 9.16 -2.09
CA LEU A 84 2.05 10.33 -2.00
C LEU A 84 2.94 11.58 -2.18
N PRO A 85 2.65 12.43 -3.17
CA PRO A 85 3.46 13.64 -3.37
C PRO A 85 3.09 14.72 -2.36
N TYR A 86 4.04 15.58 -2.00
CA TYR A 86 3.79 16.72 -1.11
C TYR A 86 2.93 17.83 -1.74
N SER A 87 2.51 17.67 -2.99
CA SER A 87 1.41 18.47 -3.57
C SER A 87 0.04 18.15 -2.98
N GLU A 88 -0.08 17.03 -2.22
CA GLU A 88 -1.27 16.74 -1.42
C GLU A 88 -1.22 17.54 -0.11
N PRO A 89 -2.06 18.59 0.06
CA PRO A 89 -1.95 19.49 1.21
C PRO A 89 -2.05 18.78 2.56
N ALA A 90 -2.85 17.72 2.63
CA ALA A 90 -3.04 16.94 3.84
C ALA A 90 -1.74 16.32 4.38
N LEU A 91 -0.72 16.07 3.54
CA LEU A 91 0.58 15.58 4.01
C LEU A 91 1.34 16.61 4.85
N MET A 92 1.12 17.90 4.62
CA MET A 92 1.81 18.97 5.35
C MET A 92 1.16 19.28 6.69
N THR A 93 -0.12 18.97 6.86
CA THR A 93 -0.93 19.42 8.01
C THR A 93 -1.46 18.30 8.88
N THR A 94 -1.42 17.04 8.39
CA THR A 94 -2.01 15.91 9.10
C THR A 94 -1.40 15.69 10.49
N GLY A 95 -2.26 15.51 11.48
CA GLY A 95 -1.90 15.07 12.84
C GLY A 95 -2.36 13.66 13.18
N SER A 96 -2.88 12.90 12.20
CA SER A 96 -3.55 11.62 12.44
C SER A 96 -2.98 10.44 11.66
N GLY A 97 -2.00 10.67 10.84
CA GLY A 97 -1.36 9.66 9.98
C GLY A 97 -1.22 10.14 8.56
N GLY A 98 -0.63 9.32 7.71
CA GLY A 98 -0.25 9.67 6.35
C GLY A 98 1.22 10.05 6.25
N SER A 99 1.85 9.58 5.20
CA SER A 99 3.25 9.84 4.92
C SER A 99 3.48 9.79 3.40
N PRO A 100 4.63 10.27 2.89
CA PRO A 100 4.94 10.14 1.47
C PRO A 100 5.02 8.67 1.02
N TYR A 101 5.21 7.74 1.94
CA TYR A 101 5.26 6.30 1.64
C TYR A 101 3.87 5.69 1.41
N GLY A 102 2.82 6.24 2.02
CA GLY A 102 1.46 5.74 1.85
C GLY A 102 0.46 6.31 2.84
N ALA A 103 -0.81 6.02 2.60
CA ALA A 103 -1.89 6.37 3.52
C ALA A 103 -1.80 5.51 4.78
N THR A 104 -1.99 6.14 5.94
CA THR A 104 -2.01 5.44 7.23
C THR A 104 -3.17 5.91 8.08
N HIS A 105 -3.69 5.02 8.92
CA HIS A 105 -4.75 5.33 9.86
C HIS A 105 -4.28 5.09 11.30
N TRP A 106 -4.45 6.09 12.15
CA TRP A 106 -4.29 5.93 13.58
C TRP A 106 -5.61 5.49 14.22
N SER A 107 -5.77 4.19 14.43
CA SER A 107 -7.01 3.60 14.97
C SER A 107 -7.21 3.78 16.47
N GLY A 108 -6.17 4.19 17.20
CA GLY A 108 -6.18 4.13 18.66
C GLY A 108 -5.93 2.70 19.17
N ILE A 109 -5.58 2.59 20.45
CA ILE A 109 -5.30 1.28 21.10
C ILE A 109 -6.57 0.41 21.14
N ALA A 110 -7.72 1.02 21.35
CA ALA A 110 -9.02 0.34 21.35
C ALA A 110 -9.56 0.05 19.94
N GLY A 111 -8.92 0.60 18.90
CA GLY A 111 -9.38 0.44 17.51
C GLY A 111 -10.67 1.21 17.19
N ASP A 112 -10.98 2.24 17.97
CA ASP A 112 -12.25 2.97 17.95
C ASP A 112 -12.19 4.36 17.30
N LYS A 113 -10.99 4.81 16.91
CA LYS A 113 -10.86 6.09 16.23
C LYS A 113 -11.35 6.01 14.78
N ASN A 114 -12.19 6.95 14.43
CA ASN A 114 -12.66 7.11 13.06
C ASN A 114 -11.53 7.57 12.13
N ILE A 115 -11.67 7.26 10.84
CA ILE A 115 -10.80 7.79 9.79
C ILE A 115 -10.98 9.29 9.72
N SER A 116 -9.89 10.06 9.91
CA SER A 116 -9.89 11.51 9.79
C SER A 116 -10.09 11.96 8.34
N GLU A 117 -10.45 13.23 8.15
CA GLU A 117 -10.57 13.82 6.82
C GLU A 117 -9.24 13.78 6.06
N ASP A 118 -8.11 14.09 6.72
CA ASP A 118 -6.78 14.00 6.12
C ASP A 118 -6.46 12.58 5.67
N THR A 119 -6.69 11.59 6.54
CA THR A 119 -6.47 10.18 6.20
C THR A 119 -7.33 9.75 5.00
N ARG A 120 -8.59 10.19 4.97
CA ARG A 120 -9.49 9.92 3.84
C ARG A 120 -9.00 10.57 2.55
N ALA A 121 -8.60 11.85 2.60
CA ALA A 121 -8.09 12.57 1.44
C ALA A 121 -6.84 11.89 0.87
N LEU A 122 -5.88 11.54 1.72
CA LEU A 122 -4.65 10.85 1.32
C LEU A 122 -4.91 9.45 0.75
N ALA A 123 -5.86 8.70 1.32
CA ALA A 123 -6.23 7.39 0.79
C ALA A 123 -6.90 7.49 -0.60
N ILE A 124 -7.77 8.49 -0.81
CA ILE A 124 -8.40 8.76 -2.10
C ILE A 124 -7.34 9.18 -3.14
N ALA A 125 -6.46 10.12 -2.80
CA ALA A 125 -5.38 10.56 -3.68
C ALA A 125 -4.50 9.37 -4.11
N LYS A 126 -4.18 8.48 -3.16
CA LYS A 126 -3.42 7.25 -3.42
C LYS A 126 -4.13 6.30 -4.37
N GLY A 127 -5.42 6.05 -4.14
CA GLY A 127 -6.26 5.22 -5.00
C GLY A 127 -6.36 5.76 -6.42
N ASN A 128 -6.56 7.08 -6.56
CA ASN A 128 -6.61 7.76 -7.86
C ASN A 128 -5.28 7.63 -8.62
N SER A 129 -4.15 7.81 -7.93
CA SER A 129 -2.81 7.65 -8.51
C SER A 129 -2.60 6.21 -9.00
N LEU A 130 -2.97 5.22 -8.20
CA LEU A 130 -2.88 3.82 -8.59
C LEU A 130 -3.76 3.52 -9.82
N ALA A 131 -5.01 3.94 -9.81
CA ALA A 131 -5.95 3.72 -10.92
C ALA A 131 -5.45 4.37 -12.22
N ALA A 132 -4.99 5.61 -12.16
CA ALA A 132 -4.46 6.32 -13.33
C ALA A 132 -3.22 5.65 -13.91
N THR A 133 -2.34 5.12 -13.05
CA THR A 133 -1.10 4.45 -13.48
C THR A 133 -1.35 3.02 -13.95
N SER A 134 -2.40 2.36 -13.46
CA SER A 134 -2.81 1.00 -13.84
C SER A 134 -3.51 0.96 -15.22
N THR A 135 -3.97 2.10 -15.73
CA THR A 135 -4.60 2.16 -17.05
C THR A 135 -3.51 2.06 -18.11
N PRO A 136 -3.59 1.12 -19.09
CA PRO A 136 -2.63 1.07 -20.18
C PRO A 136 -2.62 2.42 -20.91
N CYS A 137 -1.45 3.03 -21.06
CA CYS A 137 -1.28 4.16 -21.97
C CYS A 137 -1.62 3.67 -23.38
N ASN A 138 -2.87 3.82 -23.81
CA ASN A 138 -3.25 3.64 -25.21
C ASN A 138 -2.59 4.74 -26.04
N GLY A 139 -1.46 4.41 -26.64
CA GLY A 139 -0.85 5.21 -27.68
C GLY A 139 0.43 5.94 -27.30
N ARG A 140 1.54 5.23 -27.40
CA ARG A 140 2.73 5.69 -28.14
C ARG A 140 3.58 4.45 -28.47
N ARG A 141 3.36 3.91 -29.63
CA ARG A 141 4.42 3.18 -30.34
C ARG A 141 5.29 4.20 -31.05
#